data_f7465af77720f6d00cb10f14447ff554
#
_entry.id   f7465af77720f6d00cb10f14447ff554
#
_cell.length_a   1.000
_cell.length_b   1.000
_cell.length_c   1.000
_cell.angle_alpha   90.00
_cell.angle_beta   90.00
_cell.angle_gamma   90.00
#
_symmetry.space_group_name_H-M   'P 1'
#
loop_
_entity.id
_entity.type
_entity.pdbx_description
1 polymer ?
#
loop_
_entity_poly.entity_id
_entity_poly.type
_entity_poly.pdbx_seq_one_letter_code
_entity_poly.pdbx_strand_id
1 'polypeptide(L)'
;MLASTSGAATGFSVTYTVTSQWPGGFVANVDITNTGSAVSSWTVGWTFGDSGQKVSSAWNTTLQQNGTSVQATNAGYNGSLPSGARTSFGFQGTFTSANPVPSSFTVNGSGSGGGTTTTRTSTTKTSTTKTRTTTTKTTTTTTRTSTTSSSGGGGSPSTSWPSASGSVKVGSTISVSGTFDGGMKRYYGIGDGGQSESQDPMFKLSDGATIKNVVIGAPAGDGIHCTGRCTIQNVWWEDVGEDAATFKGTSGDSYVIGGGAKSASDKVFQHNGSGTVHISGFYAASIGKLYRACGNCSSSYQRHVRVDNVLLDSAKYVVGINSNWGDTATLSRITLVNGSKTHVCAKYKGVSKGSEPSYLGDGWNDGNCKVSQSDVTYR
;
A
#
# COMPACT_ATOMS: atom_id res chain seq x y z
N MET A 1 -1.48 17.00 -9.89
CA MET A 1 -0.76 15.97 -10.69
C MET A 1 0.51 15.62 -9.92
N LEU A 2 0.69 14.35 -9.54
CA LEU A 2 1.90 13.91 -8.83
C LEU A 2 3.08 13.90 -9.80
N ALA A 3 4.23 14.34 -9.32
CA ALA A 3 5.42 14.52 -10.16
C ALA A 3 6.17 13.20 -10.33
N SER A 4 6.71 12.97 -11.51
CA SER A 4 7.55 11.82 -11.83
C SER A 4 8.72 12.26 -12.72
N THR A 5 9.88 11.63 -12.53
CA THR A 5 11.04 11.79 -13.39
C THR A 5 11.69 10.43 -13.65
N SER A 6 12.30 10.27 -14.82
CA SER A 6 13.03 9.06 -15.18
C SER A 6 14.43 9.43 -15.66
N GLY A 7 15.43 8.63 -15.29
CA GLY A 7 16.81 8.77 -15.71
C GLY A 7 17.40 7.41 -16.12
N ALA A 8 18.34 7.43 -17.06
CA ALA A 8 19.13 6.25 -17.44
C ALA A 8 20.57 6.41 -16.92
N ALA A 9 21.04 5.48 -16.10
CA ALA A 9 22.45 5.31 -15.77
C ALA A 9 23.04 4.19 -16.66
N THR A 10 24.36 4.13 -16.81
CA THR A 10 24.97 3.06 -17.60
C THR A 10 24.55 1.69 -17.07
N GLY A 11 23.77 0.96 -17.86
CA GLY A 11 23.24 -0.36 -17.52
C GLY A 11 22.01 -0.35 -16.59
N PHE A 12 21.41 0.82 -16.31
CA PHE A 12 20.19 0.92 -15.48
C PHE A 12 19.23 2.00 -15.96
N SER A 13 17.95 1.77 -15.75
CA SER A 13 16.90 2.78 -15.84
C SER A 13 16.28 2.99 -14.45
N VAL A 14 16.14 4.24 -14.03
CA VAL A 14 15.54 4.62 -12.75
C VAL A 14 14.34 5.50 -13.00
N THR A 15 13.20 5.17 -12.36
CA THR A 15 11.99 6.01 -12.39
C THR A 15 11.64 6.38 -10.95
N TYR A 16 11.61 7.68 -10.66
CA TYR A 16 11.19 8.23 -9.38
C TYR A 16 9.78 8.81 -9.53
N THR A 17 8.87 8.40 -8.69
CA THR A 17 7.48 8.83 -8.73
C THR A 17 7.04 9.26 -7.33
N VAL A 18 6.56 10.50 -7.18
CA VAL A 18 5.82 10.90 -5.99
C VAL A 18 4.45 10.26 -6.09
N THR A 19 4.18 9.31 -5.23
CA THR A 19 2.92 8.52 -5.25
C THR A 19 1.84 9.14 -4.38
N SER A 20 2.22 9.92 -3.36
CA SER A 20 1.31 10.67 -2.50
C SER A 20 2.00 11.93 -1.97
N GLN A 21 1.23 13.00 -1.76
CA GLN A 21 1.72 14.24 -1.17
C GLN A 21 0.60 14.94 -0.40
N TRP A 22 0.96 15.49 0.77
CA TRP A 22 0.08 16.28 1.65
C TRP A 22 0.87 17.48 2.19
N PRO A 23 0.24 18.45 2.87
CA PRO A 23 0.98 19.55 3.47
C PRO A 23 2.12 19.07 4.37
N GLY A 24 3.36 19.38 4.00
CA GLY A 24 4.57 19.02 4.74
C GLY A 24 5.08 17.59 4.59
N GLY A 25 4.44 16.72 3.79
CA GLY A 25 4.87 15.34 3.62
C GLY A 25 4.60 14.72 2.25
N PHE A 26 5.33 13.67 1.91
CA PHE A 26 5.16 12.93 0.66
C PHE A 26 5.61 11.47 0.79
N VAL A 27 5.14 10.66 -0.14
CA VAL A 27 5.63 9.30 -0.40
C VAL A 27 6.17 9.25 -1.81
N ALA A 28 7.34 8.64 -1.97
CA ALA A 28 7.93 8.39 -3.28
C ALA A 28 8.24 6.90 -3.47
N ASN A 29 8.07 6.43 -4.71
CA ASN A 29 8.53 5.14 -5.19
C ASN A 29 9.67 5.32 -6.19
N VAL A 30 10.67 4.44 -6.12
CA VAL A 30 11.79 4.41 -7.04
C VAL A 30 11.87 3.01 -7.65
N ASP A 31 11.62 2.93 -8.95
CA ASP A 31 11.74 1.70 -9.74
C ASP A 31 13.11 1.67 -10.43
N ILE A 32 13.80 0.54 -10.33
CA ILE A 32 15.10 0.29 -10.95
C ILE A 32 14.93 -0.88 -11.92
N THR A 33 15.36 -0.68 -13.16
CA THR A 33 15.47 -1.77 -14.15
C THR A 33 16.94 -1.94 -14.51
N ASN A 34 17.49 -3.14 -14.35
CA ASN A 34 18.81 -3.47 -14.85
C ASN A 34 18.74 -3.70 -16.37
N THR A 35 19.33 -2.81 -17.15
CA THR A 35 19.43 -2.91 -18.62
C THR A 35 20.81 -3.39 -19.09
N GLY A 36 21.71 -3.66 -18.14
CA GLY A 36 23.07 -4.15 -18.37
C GLY A 36 23.26 -5.58 -17.91
N SER A 37 24.49 -5.92 -17.51
CA SER A 37 24.85 -7.25 -16.97
C SER A 37 24.25 -7.46 -15.57
N ALA A 38 24.10 -8.73 -15.16
CA ALA A 38 23.61 -9.09 -13.83
C ALA A 38 24.49 -8.47 -12.72
N VAL A 39 23.87 -7.99 -11.67
CA VAL A 39 24.54 -7.48 -10.47
C VAL A 39 24.05 -8.21 -9.23
N SER A 40 24.89 -8.30 -8.20
CA SER A 40 24.54 -8.90 -6.89
C SER A 40 24.09 -7.88 -5.86
N SER A 41 24.28 -6.58 -6.16
CA SER A 41 23.87 -5.47 -5.30
C SER A 41 23.61 -4.22 -6.13
N TRP A 42 22.82 -3.29 -5.57
CA TRP A 42 22.60 -2.00 -6.18
C TRP A 42 22.59 -0.89 -5.12
N THR A 43 23.04 0.28 -5.54
CA THR A 43 22.99 1.52 -4.78
C THR A 43 22.49 2.62 -5.71
N VAL A 44 21.44 3.34 -5.31
CA VAL A 44 20.88 4.47 -6.05
C VAL A 44 21.14 5.75 -5.27
N GLY A 45 21.74 6.74 -5.93
CA GLY A 45 21.95 8.07 -5.36
C GLY A 45 21.17 9.15 -6.11
N TRP A 46 20.71 10.17 -5.39
CA TRP A 46 20.11 11.39 -5.95
C TRP A 46 20.32 12.58 -5.03
N THR A 47 20.03 13.76 -5.55
CA THR A 47 20.01 14.98 -4.74
C THR A 47 18.62 15.58 -4.76
N PHE A 48 18.07 15.88 -3.59
CA PHE A 48 16.83 16.63 -3.49
C PHE A 48 17.00 18.07 -3.98
N GLY A 49 16.00 18.58 -4.67
CA GLY A 49 16.01 19.95 -5.21
C GLY A 49 15.71 21.04 -4.18
N ASP A 50 15.23 20.68 -2.99
CA ASP A 50 14.93 21.61 -1.89
C ASP A 50 15.54 21.09 -0.59
N SER A 51 16.22 21.99 0.16
CA SER A 51 16.92 21.63 1.41
C SER A 51 15.97 21.23 2.55
N GLY A 52 14.69 21.56 2.43
CA GLY A 52 13.64 21.15 3.37
C GLY A 52 13.13 19.74 3.16
N GLN A 53 13.52 19.06 2.05
CA GLN A 53 13.14 17.69 1.83
C GLN A 53 13.96 16.74 2.72
N LYS A 54 13.27 15.94 3.54
CA LYS A 54 13.88 14.96 4.46
C LYS A 54 13.18 13.61 4.35
N VAL A 55 13.96 12.54 4.32
CA VAL A 55 13.43 11.18 4.42
C VAL A 55 13.11 10.86 5.87
N SER A 56 11.90 10.41 6.15
CA SER A 56 11.44 10.00 7.49
C SER A 56 11.43 8.49 7.69
N SER A 57 11.14 7.72 6.64
CA SER A 57 11.18 6.26 6.65
C SER A 57 11.37 5.73 5.24
N ALA A 58 11.94 4.53 5.10
CA ALA A 58 12.12 3.86 3.82
C ALA A 58 11.83 2.37 3.94
N TRP A 59 11.48 1.72 2.83
CA TRP A 59 11.23 0.28 2.74
C TRP A 59 11.83 -0.30 1.48
N ASN A 60 12.17 -1.58 1.54
CA ASN A 60 12.90 -2.34 0.51
C ASN A 60 14.30 -1.77 0.18
N THR A 61 14.85 -0.96 1.08
CA THR A 61 16.16 -0.34 0.94
C THR A 61 16.69 0.08 2.32
N THR A 62 18.01 0.17 2.44
CA THR A 62 18.64 0.97 3.48
C THR A 62 18.93 2.35 2.90
N LEU A 63 18.38 3.39 3.51
CA LEU A 63 18.49 4.75 2.98
C LEU A 63 19.25 5.65 3.96
N GLN A 64 20.20 6.42 3.42
CA GLN A 64 20.98 7.43 4.15
C GLN A 64 20.80 8.78 3.46
N GLN A 65 20.66 9.83 4.26
CA GLN A 65 20.58 11.21 3.78
C GLN A 65 21.58 12.10 4.51
N ASN A 66 22.36 12.85 3.75
CA ASN A 66 23.25 13.91 4.25
C ASN A 66 22.94 15.21 3.51
N GLY A 67 22.38 16.19 4.23
CA GLY A 67 21.85 17.40 3.62
C GLY A 67 20.75 17.09 2.59
N THR A 68 20.98 17.43 1.33
CA THR A 68 20.10 17.11 0.20
C THR A 68 20.50 15.83 -0.53
N SER A 69 21.70 15.30 -0.28
CA SER A 69 22.19 14.08 -0.91
C SER A 69 21.58 12.85 -0.26
N VAL A 70 21.03 11.96 -1.05
CA VAL A 70 20.37 10.72 -0.61
C VAL A 70 21.00 9.53 -1.31
N GLN A 71 21.25 8.47 -0.54
CA GLN A 71 21.74 7.19 -1.03
C GLN A 71 20.85 6.07 -0.51
N ALA A 72 20.32 5.24 -1.42
CA ALA A 72 19.54 4.06 -1.15
C ALA A 72 20.33 2.82 -1.59
N THR A 73 20.53 1.87 -0.70
CA THR A 73 21.22 0.60 -0.96
C THR A 73 20.22 -0.55 -0.81
N ASN A 74 20.36 -1.60 -1.61
CA ASN A 74 19.48 -2.76 -1.53
C ASN A 74 19.35 -3.32 -0.11
N ALA A 75 18.18 -3.82 0.21
CA ALA A 75 17.99 -4.72 1.34
C ALA A 75 18.63 -6.08 1.05
N GLY A 76 18.90 -6.88 2.09
CA GLY A 76 19.61 -8.16 1.94
C GLY A 76 18.97 -9.17 0.99
N TYR A 77 17.69 -8.98 0.64
CA TYR A 77 16.90 -9.91 -0.18
C TYR A 77 16.65 -9.44 -1.61
N ASN A 78 16.90 -8.18 -1.97
CA ASN A 78 16.58 -7.61 -3.29
C ASN A 78 17.79 -7.04 -4.03
N GLY A 79 19.00 -7.40 -3.63
CA GLY A 79 20.23 -6.91 -4.24
C GLY A 79 20.57 -7.57 -5.58
N SER A 80 20.21 -8.84 -5.76
CA SER A 80 20.50 -9.58 -7.00
C SER A 80 19.52 -9.15 -8.11
N LEU A 81 20.06 -8.57 -9.18
CA LEU A 81 19.31 -8.10 -10.35
C LEU A 81 19.94 -8.68 -11.62
N PRO A 82 19.40 -9.79 -12.16
CA PRO A 82 19.72 -10.26 -13.50
C PRO A 82 19.48 -9.19 -14.57
N SER A 83 20.08 -9.36 -15.74
CA SER A 83 19.79 -8.50 -16.90
C SER A 83 18.30 -8.50 -17.22
N GLY A 84 17.72 -7.33 -17.41
CA GLY A 84 16.28 -7.12 -17.64
C GLY A 84 15.41 -7.18 -16.37
N ALA A 85 15.96 -7.58 -15.22
CA ALA A 85 15.21 -7.64 -13.97
C ALA A 85 14.88 -6.25 -13.41
N ARG A 86 13.82 -6.20 -12.62
CA ARG A 86 13.34 -4.97 -11.97
C ARG A 86 13.24 -5.16 -10.46
N THR A 87 13.49 -4.08 -9.75
CA THR A 87 13.21 -3.96 -8.32
C THR A 87 12.68 -2.58 -8.03
N SER A 88 12.06 -2.41 -6.87
CA SER A 88 11.60 -1.11 -6.41
C SER A 88 11.81 -0.95 -4.92
N PHE A 89 11.96 0.29 -4.50
CA PHE A 89 11.92 0.69 -3.12
C PHE A 89 11.09 1.97 -2.97
N GLY A 90 10.71 2.28 -1.77
CA GLY A 90 10.00 3.52 -1.53
C GLY A 90 10.41 4.17 -0.23
N PHE A 91 9.97 5.41 -0.04
CA PHE A 91 10.21 6.14 1.18
C PHE A 91 9.12 7.19 1.42
N GLN A 92 8.92 7.50 2.69
CA GLN A 92 8.18 8.67 3.12
C GLN A 92 9.16 9.79 3.44
N GLY A 93 8.81 11.00 3.06
CA GLY A 93 9.59 12.19 3.35
C GLY A 93 8.71 13.35 3.80
N THR A 94 9.39 14.37 4.33
CA THR A 94 8.80 15.67 4.66
C THR A 94 9.44 16.76 3.80
N PHE A 95 8.75 17.88 3.66
CA PHE A 95 9.27 19.09 3.03
C PHE A 95 8.69 20.34 3.72
N THR A 96 9.40 21.46 3.65
CA THR A 96 8.97 22.71 4.30
C THR A 96 8.39 23.71 3.31
N SER A 97 8.97 23.84 2.14
CA SER A 97 8.57 24.83 1.12
C SER A 97 8.12 24.19 -0.19
N ALA A 98 8.89 23.27 -0.73
CA ALA A 98 8.60 22.63 -2.00
C ALA A 98 9.05 21.16 -2.00
N ASN A 99 8.43 20.34 -2.85
CA ASN A 99 8.78 18.94 -3.07
C ASN A 99 9.11 18.68 -4.54
N PRO A 100 10.19 19.30 -5.09
CA PRO A 100 10.62 19.02 -6.45
C PRO A 100 11.17 17.59 -6.56
N VAL A 101 10.88 16.94 -7.69
CA VAL A 101 11.46 15.62 -7.99
C VAL A 101 12.95 15.76 -8.35
N PRO A 102 13.78 14.76 -7.99
CA PRO A 102 15.20 14.75 -8.38
C PRO A 102 15.36 14.78 -9.91
N SER A 103 16.33 15.52 -10.40
CA SER A 103 16.60 15.68 -11.83
C SER A 103 17.54 14.61 -12.40
N SER A 104 18.27 13.90 -11.56
CA SER A 104 19.25 12.89 -11.98
C SER A 104 19.46 11.83 -10.90
N PHE A 105 19.91 10.66 -11.34
CA PHE A 105 20.20 9.51 -10.48
C PHE A 105 21.58 8.94 -10.80
N THR A 106 22.22 8.35 -9.79
CA THR A 106 23.37 7.46 -9.96
C THR A 106 22.99 6.05 -9.59
N VAL A 107 23.48 5.05 -10.29
CA VAL A 107 23.34 3.64 -9.88
C VAL A 107 24.72 3.01 -9.87
N ASN A 108 25.11 2.40 -8.75
CA ASN A 108 26.43 1.79 -8.52
C ASN A 108 27.61 2.72 -8.89
N GLY A 109 27.46 4.03 -8.55
CA GLY A 109 28.46 5.02 -8.83
C GLY A 109 28.54 5.53 -10.27
N SER A 110 27.77 4.95 -11.19
CA SER A 110 27.66 5.41 -12.58
C SER A 110 26.52 6.42 -12.70
N GLY A 111 26.85 7.66 -13.10
CA GLY A 111 25.85 8.73 -13.23
C GLY A 111 25.07 8.66 -14.54
N SER A 112 23.82 9.09 -14.50
CA SER A 112 23.03 9.40 -15.69
C SER A 112 23.12 10.89 -16.00
N GLY A 113 23.57 11.25 -17.17
CA GLY A 113 23.39 12.60 -17.70
C GLY A 113 21.96 12.76 -18.21
N GLY A 114 21.23 13.76 -17.69
CA GLY A 114 20.02 14.32 -18.27
C GLY A 114 18.79 13.41 -18.32
N GLY A 115 18.00 13.42 -17.26
CA GLY A 115 16.62 12.92 -17.31
C GLY A 115 15.71 13.92 -18.01
N THR A 116 14.92 13.47 -18.99
CA THR A 116 13.88 14.28 -19.64
C THR A 116 12.75 14.50 -18.65
N THR A 117 12.67 15.70 -18.07
CA THR A 117 11.53 16.12 -17.26
C THR A 117 10.34 16.34 -18.19
N THR A 118 9.39 15.46 -18.22
CA THR A 118 8.13 15.67 -18.98
C THR A 118 7.22 16.56 -18.15
N THR A 119 7.49 17.85 -18.11
CA THR A 119 6.54 18.84 -17.64
C THR A 119 5.62 19.17 -18.82
N ARG A 120 4.43 18.62 -18.84
CA ARG A 120 3.40 19.12 -19.76
C ARG A 120 2.93 20.48 -19.22
N THR A 121 3.58 21.53 -19.68
CA THR A 121 3.09 22.90 -19.50
C THR A 121 1.95 23.09 -20.48
N SER A 122 0.73 23.18 -19.95
CA SER A 122 -0.40 23.69 -20.72
C SER A 122 -0.22 25.19 -20.87
N THR A 123 0.31 25.62 -22.01
CA THR A 123 0.34 27.05 -22.37
C THR A 123 -1.07 27.49 -22.74
N THR A 124 -1.74 28.13 -21.79
CA THR A 124 -2.94 28.92 -22.09
C THR A 124 -2.48 30.15 -22.89
N LYS A 125 -2.75 30.16 -24.19
CA LYS A 125 -2.64 31.38 -25.02
C LYS A 125 -3.67 32.37 -24.54
N THR A 126 -3.25 33.45 -23.91
CA THR A 126 -4.07 34.62 -23.66
C THR A 126 -4.36 35.31 -24.99
N SER A 127 -5.57 35.15 -25.48
CA SER A 127 -6.11 35.95 -26.58
C SER A 127 -6.90 37.11 -25.98
N THR A 128 -6.36 38.30 -26.11
CA THR A 128 -7.08 39.55 -25.81
C THR A 128 -8.12 39.81 -26.88
N THR A 129 -9.41 39.74 -26.55
CA THR A 129 -10.47 40.26 -27.40
C THR A 129 -11.46 41.03 -26.56
N LYS A 130 -11.79 42.21 -27.10
CA LYS A 130 -12.59 43.30 -26.56
C LYS A 130 -13.98 42.93 -26.03
N THR A 131 -14.33 43.60 -24.97
CA THR A 131 -15.62 43.77 -24.31
C THR A 131 -16.78 43.92 -25.28
N ARG A 132 -17.82 43.10 -25.07
CA ARG A 132 -19.20 43.45 -25.40
C ARG A 132 -20.10 42.93 -24.28
N THR A 133 -20.69 43.87 -23.57
CA THR A 133 -21.66 43.66 -22.50
C THR A 133 -22.95 43.05 -23.06
N THR A 134 -23.38 41.94 -22.52
CA THR A 134 -24.75 41.44 -22.67
C THR A 134 -25.14 40.71 -21.38
N THR A 135 -26.15 41.24 -20.72
CA THR A 135 -26.77 40.76 -19.51
C THR A 135 -27.52 39.45 -19.79
N THR A 136 -27.22 38.36 -19.09
CA THR A 136 -28.10 37.18 -19.10
C THR A 136 -28.01 36.42 -17.79
N LYS A 137 -29.11 36.40 -17.11
CA LYS A 137 -29.71 35.47 -16.14
C LYS A 137 -28.83 34.36 -15.53
N THR A 138 -28.63 34.47 -14.22
CA THR A 138 -28.01 33.51 -13.33
C THR A 138 -28.80 32.19 -13.31
N THR A 139 -28.20 31.14 -13.81
CA THR A 139 -28.60 29.75 -13.51
C THR A 139 -27.49 29.15 -12.64
N THR A 140 -27.83 28.88 -11.40
CA THR A 140 -26.89 28.25 -10.43
C THR A 140 -26.71 26.78 -10.80
N THR A 141 -25.64 26.47 -11.49
CA THR A 141 -25.21 25.08 -11.68
C THR A 141 -24.25 24.71 -10.56
N THR A 142 -24.69 23.86 -9.68
CA THR A 142 -23.86 23.30 -8.61
C THR A 142 -22.82 22.36 -9.25
N THR A 143 -21.61 22.88 -9.43
CA THR A 143 -20.48 22.04 -9.85
C THR A 143 -20.06 21.16 -8.69
N ARG A 144 -20.37 19.89 -8.79
CA ARG A 144 -19.79 18.87 -7.90
C ARG A 144 -18.30 18.81 -8.17
N THR A 145 -17.52 19.36 -7.25
CA THR A 145 -16.07 19.12 -7.22
C THR A 145 -15.84 17.65 -6.86
N SER A 146 -15.47 16.84 -7.84
CA SER A 146 -14.96 15.50 -7.59
C SER A 146 -13.59 15.62 -6.95
N THR A 147 -13.54 15.47 -5.63
CA THR A 147 -12.27 15.26 -4.93
C THR A 147 -11.74 13.88 -5.28
N THR A 148 -10.80 13.83 -6.20
CA THR A 148 -9.98 12.63 -6.44
C THR A 148 -9.07 12.44 -5.23
N SER A 149 -9.46 11.55 -4.33
CA SER A 149 -8.64 11.16 -3.19
C SER A 149 -7.47 10.31 -3.70
N SER A 150 -6.25 10.81 -3.56
CA SER A 150 -5.03 10.09 -3.89
C SER A 150 -4.82 8.92 -2.92
N SER A 151 -4.90 7.71 -3.43
CA SER A 151 -4.54 6.49 -2.71
C SER A 151 -3.04 6.42 -2.47
N GLY A 152 -2.63 6.12 -1.25
CA GLY A 152 -1.22 5.90 -0.88
C GLY A 152 -0.62 4.74 -1.67
N GLY A 153 0.42 5.01 -2.47
CA GLY A 153 1.05 4.01 -3.30
C GLY A 153 2.12 3.21 -2.55
N GLY A 154 1.88 1.93 -2.26
CA GLY A 154 2.92 0.95 -2.01
C GLY A 154 3.70 0.67 -3.31
N GLY A 155 4.95 0.18 -3.20
CA GLY A 155 5.72 -0.30 -4.35
C GLY A 155 4.97 -1.43 -5.09
N SER A 156 5.45 -1.82 -6.27
CA SER A 156 4.87 -2.95 -7.00
C SER A 156 4.86 -4.21 -6.13
N PRO A 157 3.74 -4.98 -6.13
CA PRO A 157 3.67 -6.20 -5.35
C PRO A 157 4.78 -7.16 -5.74
N SER A 158 5.54 -7.66 -4.77
CA SER A 158 6.61 -8.63 -5.01
C SER A 158 6.06 -10.04 -4.80
N THR A 159 6.18 -10.90 -5.80
CA THR A 159 5.91 -12.33 -5.66
C THR A 159 7.10 -13.09 -5.05
N SER A 160 8.27 -12.44 -4.97
CA SER A 160 9.47 -13.01 -4.35
C SER A 160 9.31 -12.98 -2.84
N TRP A 161 9.17 -14.16 -2.25
CA TRP A 161 9.06 -14.31 -0.80
C TRP A 161 10.40 -14.04 -0.13
N PRO A 162 10.49 -13.16 0.86
CA PRO A 162 11.75 -12.85 1.49
C PRO A 162 12.25 -14.02 2.35
N SER A 163 13.56 -14.22 2.35
CA SER A 163 14.18 -15.10 3.34
C SER A 163 14.27 -14.40 4.69
N ALA A 164 13.88 -15.10 5.75
CA ALA A 164 14.02 -14.57 7.09
C ALA A 164 15.49 -14.45 7.51
N SER A 165 15.85 -13.34 8.16
CA SER A 165 17.22 -13.11 8.68
C SER A 165 17.53 -13.88 9.96
N GLY A 166 16.57 -14.62 10.50
CA GLY A 166 16.64 -15.41 11.73
C GLY A 166 15.24 -15.74 12.22
N SER A 167 15.12 -16.42 13.36
CA SER A 167 13.83 -16.81 13.92
C SER A 167 13.69 -16.40 15.39
N VAL A 168 12.46 -16.04 15.78
CA VAL A 168 12.09 -15.70 17.15
C VAL A 168 10.84 -16.50 17.52
N LYS A 169 10.95 -17.38 18.53
CA LYS A 169 9.77 -18.05 19.09
C LYS A 169 9.03 -17.09 20.01
N VAL A 170 7.74 -16.93 19.79
CA VAL A 170 6.85 -16.03 20.56
C VAL A 170 5.97 -16.88 21.47
N GLY A 171 6.07 -16.68 22.77
CA GLY A 171 5.27 -17.39 23.77
C GLY A 171 4.06 -16.61 24.29
N SER A 172 3.97 -15.33 23.98
CA SER A 172 2.87 -14.43 24.34
C SER A 172 2.85 -13.22 23.43
N THR A 173 1.71 -12.53 23.36
CA THR A 173 1.53 -11.34 22.53
C THR A 173 2.60 -10.26 22.76
N ILE A 174 3.21 -9.80 21.67
CA ILE A 174 4.15 -8.68 21.69
C ILE A 174 3.36 -7.37 21.56
N SER A 175 3.38 -6.52 22.60
CA SER A 175 2.75 -5.20 22.56
C SER A 175 3.68 -4.17 21.94
N VAL A 176 3.13 -3.37 20.99
CA VAL A 176 3.87 -2.35 20.25
C VAL A 176 3.18 -1.00 20.44
N SER A 177 3.89 -0.02 21.01
CA SER A 177 3.38 1.35 21.25
C SER A 177 4.12 2.43 20.45
N GLY A 178 4.98 2.07 19.53
CA GLY A 178 5.75 2.96 18.67
C GLY A 178 6.09 2.25 17.37
N THR A 179 7.36 2.32 16.97
CA THR A 179 7.84 1.57 15.81
C THR A 179 8.55 0.30 16.24
N PHE A 180 8.05 -0.85 15.76
CA PHE A 180 8.70 -2.15 15.88
C PHE A 180 9.29 -2.53 14.53
N ASP A 181 10.61 -2.63 14.44
CA ASP A 181 11.32 -3.14 13.27
C ASP A 181 11.82 -4.55 13.56
N GLY A 182 11.20 -5.54 12.90
CA GLY A 182 11.55 -6.95 13.10
C GLY A 182 12.84 -7.39 12.41
N GLY A 183 13.47 -6.53 11.58
CA GLY A 183 14.71 -6.84 10.88
C GLY A 183 14.59 -8.04 9.95
N MET A 184 13.42 -8.30 9.40
CA MET A 184 13.09 -9.49 8.58
C MET A 184 13.25 -10.82 9.32
N LYS A 185 13.20 -10.84 10.65
CA LYS A 185 13.16 -12.09 11.40
C LYS A 185 11.79 -12.75 11.30
N ARG A 186 11.79 -14.09 11.40
CA ARG A 186 10.57 -14.92 11.43
C ARG A 186 10.08 -15.07 12.87
N TYR A 187 8.90 -14.54 13.16
CA TYR A 187 8.20 -14.66 14.45
C TYR A 187 7.15 -15.77 14.34
N TYR A 188 7.11 -16.70 15.32
CA TYR A 188 6.23 -17.86 15.28
C TYR A 188 5.98 -18.43 16.67
N GLY A 189 4.95 -19.26 16.83
CA GLY A 189 4.77 -20.10 18.02
C GLY A 189 3.71 -19.65 19.00
N ILE A 190 2.81 -18.71 18.60
CA ILE A 190 1.62 -18.36 19.38
C ILE A 190 0.37 -18.97 18.76
N GLY A 191 -0.61 -19.39 19.58
CA GLY A 191 -1.81 -20.06 19.15
C GLY A 191 -1.57 -21.52 18.72
N ASP A 192 -2.60 -22.13 18.16
CA ASP A 192 -2.60 -23.53 17.70
C ASP A 192 -2.51 -23.67 16.18
N GLY A 193 -2.52 -22.56 15.43
CA GLY A 193 -2.52 -22.53 13.96
C GLY A 193 -3.90 -22.79 13.34
N GLY A 194 -4.94 -22.94 14.13
CA GLY A 194 -6.31 -23.14 13.67
C GLY A 194 -7.06 -21.83 13.38
N GLN A 195 -8.39 -21.95 13.17
CA GLN A 195 -9.29 -20.85 12.83
C GLN A 195 -10.15 -20.40 14.02
N SER A 196 -9.65 -20.55 15.26
CA SER A 196 -10.39 -20.16 16.45
C SER A 196 -10.35 -18.64 16.64
N GLU A 197 -11.51 -18.00 16.68
CA GLU A 197 -11.70 -16.56 16.96
C GLU A 197 -11.23 -16.13 18.38
N SER A 198 -10.81 -17.07 19.22
CA SER A 198 -10.34 -16.80 20.60
C SER A 198 -8.82 -16.83 20.75
N GLN A 199 -8.07 -16.96 19.68
CA GLN A 199 -6.62 -16.97 19.75
C GLN A 199 -6.05 -15.59 20.04
N ASP A 200 -4.96 -15.56 20.82
CA ASP A 200 -4.22 -14.32 21.03
C ASP A 200 -3.46 -13.89 19.75
N PRO A 201 -3.40 -12.58 19.47
CA PRO A 201 -2.57 -12.08 18.36
C PRO A 201 -1.09 -12.19 18.70
N MET A 202 -0.27 -12.42 17.68
CA MET A 202 1.19 -12.38 17.84
C MET A 202 1.68 -10.98 18.18
N PHE A 203 1.10 -9.95 17.54
CA PHE A 203 1.40 -8.54 17.81
C PHE A 203 0.14 -7.76 18.12
N LYS A 204 0.21 -6.89 19.14
CA LYS A 204 -0.86 -5.96 19.49
C LYS A 204 -0.34 -4.54 19.38
N LEU A 205 -0.83 -3.79 18.39
CA LEU A 205 -0.41 -2.43 18.09
C LEU A 205 -1.35 -1.42 18.75
N SER A 206 -0.77 -0.50 19.52
CA SER A 206 -1.48 0.67 20.08
C SER A 206 -1.75 1.72 19.00
N ASP A 207 -2.56 2.74 19.32
CA ASP A 207 -2.87 3.83 18.38
C ASP A 207 -1.60 4.52 17.85
N GLY A 208 -1.49 4.64 16.55
CA GLY A 208 -0.35 5.24 15.84
C GLY A 208 0.90 4.34 15.74
N ALA A 209 0.86 3.12 16.27
CA ALA A 209 2.01 2.22 16.20
C ALA A 209 2.29 1.70 14.79
N THR A 210 3.56 1.42 14.54
CA THR A 210 4.06 0.85 13.28
C THR A 210 4.79 -0.46 13.55
N ILE A 211 4.44 -1.51 12.78
CA ILE A 211 5.23 -2.75 12.67
C ILE A 211 5.81 -2.84 11.27
N LYS A 212 7.08 -3.17 11.16
CA LYS A 212 7.73 -3.29 9.85
C LYS A 212 8.79 -4.38 9.80
N ASN A 213 9.05 -4.86 8.56
CA ASN A 213 10.12 -5.82 8.27
C ASN A 213 10.01 -7.08 9.15
N VAL A 214 8.86 -7.75 9.09
CA VAL A 214 8.55 -8.94 9.88
C VAL A 214 8.13 -10.07 8.95
N VAL A 215 8.62 -11.28 9.21
CA VAL A 215 8.03 -12.50 8.67
C VAL A 215 7.25 -13.18 9.79
N ILE A 216 5.97 -13.44 9.56
CA ILE A 216 5.09 -14.15 10.50
C ILE A 216 4.92 -15.58 10.01
N GLY A 217 5.41 -16.51 10.80
CA GLY A 217 5.36 -17.95 10.52
C GLY A 217 4.39 -18.67 11.44
N ALA A 218 3.86 -19.78 10.98
CA ALA A 218 2.94 -20.61 11.75
C ALA A 218 3.61 -21.32 12.95
N PRO A 219 2.84 -21.55 14.05
CA PRO A 219 1.52 -20.97 14.32
C PRO A 219 1.62 -19.49 14.67
N ALA A 220 0.63 -18.70 14.21
CA ALA A 220 0.63 -17.25 14.27
C ALA A 220 -0.53 -16.66 15.12
N GLY A 221 -1.39 -17.50 15.67
CA GLY A 221 -2.59 -17.08 16.39
C GLY A 221 -3.49 -16.21 15.51
N ASP A 222 -4.03 -15.13 16.08
CA ASP A 222 -4.82 -14.12 15.37
C ASP A 222 -3.92 -12.97 14.82
N GLY A 223 -2.75 -13.30 14.33
CA GLY A 223 -1.85 -12.42 13.59
C GLY A 223 -1.53 -11.09 14.30
N ILE A 224 -1.97 -9.98 13.74
CA ILE A 224 -1.73 -8.62 14.25
C ILE A 224 -3.06 -7.96 14.62
N HIS A 225 -3.20 -7.47 15.86
CA HIS A 225 -4.31 -6.60 16.25
C HIS A 225 -3.89 -5.12 16.26
N CYS A 226 -4.57 -4.29 15.49
CA CYS A 226 -4.49 -2.84 15.59
C CYS A 226 -5.61 -2.32 16.48
N THR A 227 -5.30 -1.91 17.71
CA THR A 227 -6.31 -1.42 18.66
C THR A 227 -6.70 0.05 18.46
N GLY A 228 -5.94 0.77 17.66
CA GLY A 228 -6.16 2.12 17.14
C GLY A 228 -5.72 2.19 15.70
N ARG A 229 -5.31 3.37 15.22
CA ARG A 229 -4.64 3.54 13.94
C ARG A 229 -3.30 2.80 13.95
N CYS A 230 -2.94 2.17 12.87
CA CYS A 230 -1.67 1.46 12.78
C CYS A 230 -1.07 1.50 11.37
N THR A 231 0.21 1.20 11.29
CA THR A 231 0.91 0.97 10.03
C THR A 231 1.57 -0.40 10.06
N ILE A 232 1.23 -1.23 9.08
CA ILE A 232 1.82 -2.55 8.83
C ILE A 232 2.61 -2.43 7.54
N GLN A 233 3.95 -2.51 7.61
CA GLN A 233 4.82 -2.22 6.48
C GLN A 233 5.80 -3.35 6.22
N ASN A 234 5.81 -3.89 5.00
CA ASN A 234 6.70 -4.99 4.63
C ASN A 234 6.63 -6.17 5.63
N VAL A 235 5.40 -6.61 5.92
CA VAL A 235 5.12 -7.77 6.76
C VAL A 235 4.64 -8.92 5.88
N TRP A 236 5.14 -10.13 6.17
CA TRP A 236 4.96 -11.33 5.35
C TRP A 236 4.42 -12.48 6.19
N TRP A 237 3.21 -12.95 5.90
CA TRP A 237 2.59 -14.10 6.57
C TRP A 237 2.78 -15.35 5.73
N GLU A 238 3.61 -16.27 6.21
CA GLU A 238 3.90 -17.55 5.52
C GLU A 238 2.68 -18.46 5.45
N ASP A 239 1.87 -18.43 6.48
CA ASP A 239 0.63 -19.18 6.62
C ASP A 239 -0.27 -18.40 7.58
N VAL A 240 -1.40 -17.93 7.07
CA VAL A 240 -2.34 -17.14 7.88
C VAL A 240 -3.14 -18.07 8.78
N GLY A 241 -3.13 -17.82 10.08
CA GLY A 241 -3.98 -18.51 11.05
C GLY A 241 -5.45 -18.12 10.90
N GLU A 242 -6.04 -17.48 11.90
CA GLU A 242 -7.42 -16.98 11.82
C GLU A 242 -7.47 -15.77 10.87
N ASP A 243 -6.82 -14.64 11.22
CA ASP A 243 -6.63 -13.48 10.36
C ASP A 243 -5.14 -13.09 10.31
N ALA A 244 -4.68 -12.51 9.21
CA ALA A 244 -3.34 -11.92 9.16
C ALA A 244 -3.27 -10.66 9.99
N ALA A 245 -4.30 -9.79 9.90
CA ALA A 245 -4.44 -8.64 10.78
C ALA A 245 -5.89 -8.20 10.94
N THR A 246 -6.23 -7.78 12.19
CA THR A 246 -7.55 -7.28 12.56
C THR A 246 -7.47 -5.82 12.99
N PHE A 247 -8.19 -4.93 12.28
CA PHE A 247 -8.29 -3.50 12.56
C PHE A 247 -9.47 -3.23 13.51
N LYS A 248 -9.16 -2.91 14.76
CA LYS A 248 -10.15 -2.72 15.85
C LYS A 248 -10.32 -1.24 16.23
N GLY A 249 -9.49 -0.34 15.73
CA GLY A 249 -9.57 1.11 15.98
C GLY A 249 -10.88 1.71 15.49
N THR A 250 -11.39 2.71 16.21
CA THR A 250 -12.70 3.32 15.95
C THR A 250 -12.64 4.68 15.27
N SER A 251 -11.46 5.09 14.80
CA SER A 251 -11.29 6.36 14.08
C SER A 251 -9.98 6.40 13.30
N GLY A 252 -9.97 7.20 12.24
CA GLY A 252 -8.79 7.51 11.45
C GLY A 252 -8.40 6.42 10.46
N ASP A 253 -7.20 6.52 9.95
CA ASP A 253 -6.70 5.69 8.85
C ASP A 253 -5.59 4.74 9.34
N SER A 254 -5.67 3.50 8.88
CA SER A 254 -4.61 2.48 9.05
C SER A 254 -4.04 2.06 7.69
N TYR A 255 -2.79 1.64 7.69
CA TYR A 255 -2.06 1.42 6.45
C TYR A 255 -1.41 0.03 6.42
N VAL A 256 -1.57 -0.67 5.30
CA VAL A 256 -0.79 -1.86 4.92
C VAL A 256 0.01 -1.51 3.68
N ILE A 257 1.33 -1.54 3.79
CA ILE A 257 2.25 -1.05 2.76
C ILE A 257 3.25 -2.14 2.40
N GLY A 258 3.14 -2.70 1.20
CA GLY A 258 3.96 -3.83 0.77
C GLY A 258 3.75 -5.08 1.62
N GLY A 259 4.62 -6.06 1.47
CA GLY A 259 4.49 -7.35 2.16
C GLY A 259 3.63 -8.35 1.39
N GLY A 260 3.26 -9.43 2.07
CA GLY A 260 2.42 -10.45 1.45
C GLY A 260 1.89 -11.49 2.42
N ALA A 261 0.86 -12.23 2.00
CA ALA A 261 0.24 -13.29 2.79
C ALA A 261 -0.04 -14.53 1.94
N LYS A 262 0.03 -15.70 2.57
CA LYS A 262 -0.31 -16.99 1.94
C LYS A 262 -1.29 -17.76 2.82
N SER A 263 -2.08 -18.62 2.15
CA SER A 263 -2.87 -19.67 2.80
C SER A 263 -3.91 -19.14 3.79
N ALA A 264 -4.50 -17.96 3.53
CA ALA A 264 -5.61 -17.48 4.34
C ALA A 264 -6.90 -18.20 3.94
N SER A 265 -7.36 -19.16 4.76
CA SER A 265 -8.55 -19.94 4.44
C SER A 265 -9.82 -19.07 4.39
N ASP A 266 -9.91 -18.03 5.22
CA ASP A 266 -10.99 -17.03 5.20
C ASP A 266 -10.49 -15.63 4.85
N LYS A 267 -9.83 -14.90 5.76
CA LYS A 267 -9.50 -13.48 5.57
C LYS A 267 -8.02 -13.19 5.75
N VAL A 268 -7.48 -12.27 4.98
CA VAL A 268 -6.17 -11.67 5.27
C VAL A 268 -6.36 -10.49 6.23
N PHE A 269 -7.26 -9.56 5.90
CA PHE A 269 -7.50 -8.37 6.70
C PHE A 269 -8.96 -8.26 7.13
N GLN A 270 -9.18 -8.33 8.44
CA GLN A 270 -10.48 -8.13 9.07
C GLN A 270 -10.60 -6.71 9.62
N HIS A 271 -11.70 -6.02 9.35
CA HIS A 271 -11.95 -4.67 9.84
C HIS A 271 -13.16 -4.63 10.76
N ASN A 272 -12.91 -4.61 12.06
CA ASN A 272 -13.94 -4.60 13.11
C ASN A 272 -14.30 -3.20 13.57
N GLY A 273 -13.31 -2.28 13.58
CA GLY A 273 -13.49 -0.88 13.96
C GLY A 273 -14.14 -0.03 12.88
N SER A 274 -13.90 1.27 12.89
CA SER A 274 -14.32 2.23 11.87
C SER A 274 -13.11 2.92 11.24
N GLY A 275 -13.35 3.84 10.29
CA GLY A 275 -12.29 4.56 9.60
C GLY A 275 -11.91 3.93 8.26
N THR A 276 -10.71 4.19 7.78
CA THR A 276 -10.24 3.71 6.49
C THR A 276 -9.02 2.80 6.63
N VAL A 277 -9.06 1.64 6.00
CA VAL A 277 -7.88 0.78 5.82
C VAL A 277 -7.34 0.97 4.40
N HIS A 278 -6.08 1.37 4.30
CA HIS A 278 -5.36 1.51 3.05
C HIS A 278 -4.43 0.31 2.83
N ILE A 279 -4.60 -0.40 1.73
CA ILE A 279 -3.78 -1.57 1.36
C ILE A 279 -3.10 -1.26 0.04
N SER A 280 -1.77 -1.28 0.02
CA SER A 280 -1.03 -0.92 -1.19
C SER A 280 0.25 -1.73 -1.38
N GLY A 281 0.55 -2.10 -2.64
CA GLY A 281 1.76 -2.84 -2.99
C GLY A 281 1.81 -4.25 -2.39
N PHE A 282 0.68 -4.87 -2.10
CA PHE A 282 0.57 -6.12 -1.36
C PHE A 282 0.42 -7.34 -2.28
N TYR A 283 1.08 -8.44 -1.94
CA TYR A 283 0.93 -9.72 -2.60
C TYR A 283 0.14 -10.70 -1.72
N ALA A 284 -0.80 -11.44 -2.30
CA ALA A 284 -1.41 -12.56 -1.59
C ALA A 284 -1.64 -13.76 -2.50
N ALA A 285 -1.50 -14.98 -1.95
CA ALA A 285 -1.71 -16.21 -2.68
C ALA A 285 -2.53 -17.23 -1.89
N SER A 286 -3.45 -17.92 -2.58
CA SER A 286 -4.32 -18.96 -2.01
C SER A 286 -5.13 -18.43 -0.82
N ILE A 287 -5.93 -17.38 -1.06
CA ILE A 287 -6.68 -16.70 -0.01
C ILE A 287 -8.20 -16.72 -0.25
N GLY A 288 -8.97 -16.73 0.83
CA GLY A 288 -10.40 -16.50 0.80
C GLY A 288 -10.70 -15.06 0.41
N LYS A 289 -10.39 -14.09 1.28
CA LYS A 289 -10.63 -12.66 1.07
C LYS A 289 -9.37 -11.85 1.41
N LEU A 290 -9.00 -10.88 0.56
CA LEU A 290 -7.96 -9.93 0.96
C LEU A 290 -8.44 -9.02 2.09
N TYR A 291 -9.67 -8.52 1.99
CA TYR A 291 -10.25 -7.63 3.00
C TYR A 291 -11.72 -7.97 3.26
N ARG A 292 -12.13 -7.91 4.52
CA ARG A 292 -13.51 -8.04 4.95
C ARG A 292 -13.87 -7.01 6.03
N ALA A 293 -14.83 -6.15 5.74
CA ALA A 293 -15.51 -5.35 6.75
C ALA A 293 -16.43 -6.26 7.58
N CYS A 294 -16.29 -6.25 8.90
CA CYS A 294 -17.10 -7.11 9.77
C CYS A 294 -18.59 -6.89 9.52
N GLY A 295 -19.30 -7.94 9.22
CA GLY A 295 -20.72 -7.90 8.85
C GLY A 295 -21.69 -8.26 9.98
N ASN A 296 -21.17 -8.76 11.11
CA ASN A 296 -21.96 -9.19 12.28
C ASN A 296 -21.27 -8.86 13.61
N CYS A 297 -20.41 -7.85 13.63
CA CYS A 297 -19.83 -7.33 14.86
C CYS A 297 -20.87 -6.65 15.75
N SER A 298 -20.54 -6.49 17.05
CA SER A 298 -21.41 -5.83 18.04
C SER A 298 -21.76 -4.38 17.65
N SER A 299 -20.93 -3.73 16.86
CA SER A 299 -21.11 -2.35 16.38
C SER A 299 -21.14 -2.29 14.85
N SER A 300 -22.19 -1.68 14.31
CA SER A 300 -22.41 -1.49 12.87
C SER A 300 -21.71 -0.23 12.39
N TYR A 301 -20.39 -0.17 12.50
CA TYR A 301 -19.62 0.97 12.01
C TYR A 301 -19.69 1.06 10.49
N GLN A 302 -19.68 2.29 9.96
CA GLN A 302 -19.33 2.54 8.58
C GLN A 302 -17.82 2.38 8.41
N ARG A 303 -17.39 1.57 7.43
CA ARG A 303 -16.00 1.23 7.17
C ARG A 303 -15.62 1.55 5.74
N HIS A 304 -14.41 1.98 5.56
CA HIS A 304 -13.88 2.31 4.25
C HIS A 304 -12.61 1.49 3.98
N VAL A 305 -12.44 1.05 2.75
CA VAL A 305 -11.19 0.40 2.31
C VAL A 305 -10.71 1.02 1.01
N ARG A 306 -9.40 1.21 0.90
CA ARG A 306 -8.72 1.59 -0.34
C ARG A 306 -7.69 0.54 -0.66
N VAL A 307 -7.82 -0.09 -1.82
CA VAL A 307 -6.88 -1.11 -2.30
C VAL A 307 -6.26 -0.62 -3.58
N ASP A 308 -4.96 -0.53 -3.60
CA ASP A 308 -4.24 0.00 -4.74
C ASP A 308 -2.99 -0.82 -5.03
N ASN A 309 -2.79 -1.18 -6.30
CA ASN A 309 -1.60 -1.87 -6.76
C ASN A 309 -1.32 -3.15 -5.97
N VAL A 310 -2.24 -4.11 -6.03
CA VAL A 310 -2.10 -5.43 -5.41
C VAL A 310 -2.05 -6.53 -6.45
N LEU A 311 -1.35 -7.62 -6.12
CA LEU A 311 -1.32 -8.84 -6.91
C LEU A 311 -1.87 -9.98 -6.07
N LEU A 312 -2.96 -10.59 -6.52
CA LEU A 312 -3.63 -11.70 -5.86
C LEU A 312 -3.61 -12.93 -6.75
N ASP A 313 -3.08 -14.02 -6.25
CA ASP A 313 -3.06 -15.31 -6.93
C ASP A 313 -4.03 -16.28 -6.25
N SER A 314 -4.99 -16.81 -7.00
CA SER A 314 -5.97 -17.76 -6.48
C SER A 314 -6.76 -17.21 -5.27
N ALA A 315 -7.25 -15.97 -5.37
CA ALA A 315 -8.12 -15.34 -4.38
C ALA A 315 -9.60 -15.54 -4.72
N LYS A 316 -10.45 -15.79 -3.72
CA LYS A 316 -11.91 -15.85 -3.93
C LYS A 316 -12.54 -14.45 -3.95
N TYR A 317 -12.06 -13.53 -3.10
CA TYR A 317 -12.56 -12.15 -3.02
C TYR A 317 -11.39 -11.17 -2.89
N VAL A 318 -11.49 -10.00 -3.56
CA VAL A 318 -10.61 -8.87 -3.25
C VAL A 318 -11.15 -8.19 -1.98
N VAL A 319 -12.37 -7.63 -2.03
CA VAL A 319 -12.97 -7.01 -0.84
C VAL A 319 -14.41 -7.46 -0.61
N GLY A 320 -14.82 -7.53 0.67
CA GLY A 320 -16.19 -7.71 1.09
C GLY A 320 -16.63 -6.58 2.03
N ILE A 321 -17.71 -5.86 1.69
CA ILE A 321 -18.21 -4.69 2.40
C ILE A 321 -19.70 -4.82 2.71
N ASN A 322 -20.20 -4.06 3.71
CA ASN A 322 -21.62 -4.09 4.09
C ASN A 322 -22.31 -2.82 3.57
N SER A 323 -22.98 -2.95 2.42
CA SER A 323 -23.57 -1.78 1.72
C SER A 323 -24.69 -1.11 2.51
N ASN A 324 -25.43 -1.86 3.32
CA ASN A 324 -26.48 -1.30 4.17
C ASN A 324 -25.98 -0.48 5.38
N TRP A 325 -24.68 -0.59 5.71
CA TRP A 325 -24.04 0.25 6.72
C TRP A 325 -23.26 1.43 6.10
N GLY A 326 -23.35 1.58 4.77
CA GLY A 326 -22.67 2.66 4.03
C GLY A 326 -21.19 2.43 3.85
N ASP A 327 -20.71 1.19 4.01
CA ASP A 327 -19.30 0.85 3.73
C ASP A 327 -18.95 1.19 2.28
N THR A 328 -17.69 1.58 2.06
CA THR A 328 -17.19 1.84 0.70
C THR A 328 -15.85 1.19 0.45
N ALA A 329 -15.65 0.73 -0.79
CA ALA A 329 -14.38 0.27 -1.31
C ALA A 329 -13.97 1.10 -2.53
N THR A 330 -12.70 1.53 -2.55
CA THR A 330 -12.07 2.16 -3.72
C THR A 330 -10.90 1.30 -4.13
N LEU A 331 -10.93 0.76 -5.35
CA LEU A 331 -9.90 -0.16 -5.82
C LEU A 331 -9.29 0.37 -7.12
N SER A 332 -7.99 0.19 -7.27
CA SER A 332 -7.24 0.55 -8.48
C SER A 332 -6.03 -0.38 -8.65
N ARG A 333 -5.64 -0.64 -9.89
CA ARG A 333 -4.47 -1.45 -10.24
C ARG A 333 -4.46 -2.84 -9.58
N ILE A 334 -5.58 -3.56 -9.68
CA ILE A 334 -5.74 -4.91 -9.13
C ILE A 334 -5.27 -5.92 -10.16
N THR A 335 -4.27 -6.74 -9.84
CA THR A 335 -3.83 -7.85 -10.69
C THR A 335 -4.31 -9.17 -10.08
N LEU A 336 -5.09 -9.94 -10.83
CA LEU A 336 -5.65 -11.24 -10.46
C LEU A 336 -5.00 -12.33 -11.31
N VAL A 337 -4.22 -13.19 -10.67
CA VAL A 337 -3.64 -14.41 -11.28
C VAL A 337 -4.54 -15.58 -10.90
N ASN A 338 -4.89 -16.44 -11.88
CA ASN A 338 -5.86 -17.52 -11.66
C ASN A 338 -7.20 -17.05 -11.07
N GLY A 339 -7.58 -15.80 -11.34
CA GLY A 339 -8.65 -15.07 -10.65
C GLY A 339 -9.89 -14.80 -11.50
N SER A 340 -10.17 -15.58 -12.57
CA SER A 340 -11.33 -15.34 -13.46
C SER A 340 -12.70 -15.39 -12.77
N LYS A 341 -12.78 -16.01 -11.60
CA LYS A 341 -13.99 -16.10 -10.76
C LYS A 341 -13.90 -15.28 -9.48
N THR A 342 -12.87 -14.45 -9.32
CA THR A 342 -12.68 -13.64 -8.12
C THR A 342 -13.73 -12.53 -8.05
N HIS A 343 -14.41 -12.44 -6.92
CA HIS A 343 -15.30 -11.32 -6.61
C HIS A 343 -14.47 -10.08 -6.26
N VAL A 344 -14.55 -9.03 -7.09
CA VAL A 344 -13.69 -7.85 -6.92
C VAL A 344 -14.20 -6.94 -5.80
N CYS A 345 -15.50 -6.63 -5.78
CA CYS A 345 -16.12 -5.84 -4.72
C CYS A 345 -17.46 -6.45 -4.32
N ALA A 346 -17.41 -7.40 -3.40
CA ALA A 346 -18.58 -8.11 -2.93
C ALA A 346 -19.36 -7.29 -1.89
N LYS A 347 -20.64 -7.05 -2.16
CA LYS A 347 -21.55 -6.36 -1.24
C LYS A 347 -22.32 -7.37 -0.38
N TYR A 348 -22.41 -7.07 0.89
CA TYR A 348 -23.17 -7.85 1.86
C TYR A 348 -24.22 -6.98 2.57
N LYS A 349 -25.27 -7.62 3.08
CA LYS A 349 -26.16 -7.04 4.09
C LYS A 349 -25.59 -7.37 5.46
N GLY A 350 -24.98 -6.40 6.10
CA GLY A 350 -24.55 -6.51 7.49
C GLY A 350 -25.74 -6.68 8.43
N VAL A 351 -25.54 -7.44 9.51
CA VAL A 351 -26.58 -7.87 10.47
C VAL A 351 -26.09 -7.68 11.89
N SER A 352 -27.00 -7.77 12.86
CA SER A 352 -26.64 -7.75 14.28
C SER A 352 -25.83 -8.99 14.65
N LYS A 353 -25.01 -8.88 15.69
CA LYS A 353 -24.24 -10.00 16.24
C LYS A 353 -25.15 -11.20 16.52
N GLY A 354 -24.69 -12.39 16.13
CA GLY A 354 -25.44 -13.64 16.27
C GLY A 354 -26.21 -14.07 15.01
N SER A 355 -26.18 -13.25 13.95
CA SER A 355 -26.71 -13.61 12.63
C SER A 355 -25.61 -13.57 11.59
N GLU A 356 -25.81 -14.18 10.41
CA GLU A 356 -24.84 -14.20 9.33
C GLU A 356 -25.17 -13.19 8.24
N PRO A 357 -24.18 -12.39 7.77
CA PRO A 357 -24.37 -11.45 6.66
C PRO A 357 -24.70 -12.18 5.36
N SER A 358 -25.68 -11.69 4.61
CA SER A 358 -26.03 -12.25 3.31
C SER A 358 -25.33 -11.53 2.16
N TYR A 359 -24.82 -12.29 1.20
CA TYR A 359 -24.24 -11.76 -0.03
C TYR A 359 -25.32 -11.15 -0.94
N LEU A 360 -25.09 -9.93 -1.43
CA LEU A 360 -26.02 -9.17 -2.25
C LEU A 360 -25.59 -9.06 -3.74
N GLY A 361 -24.42 -9.57 -4.07
CA GLY A 361 -23.84 -9.45 -5.40
C GLY A 361 -22.60 -8.53 -5.42
N ASP A 362 -21.93 -8.45 -6.56
CA ASP A 362 -20.78 -7.58 -6.76
C ASP A 362 -21.21 -6.17 -7.19
N GLY A 363 -20.43 -5.19 -6.79
CA GLY A 363 -20.58 -3.79 -7.20
C GLY A 363 -19.50 -3.36 -8.16
N TRP A 364 -19.88 -2.50 -9.13
CA TRP A 364 -18.99 -1.87 -10.10
C TRP A 364 -19.43 -0.43 -10.33
N ASN A 365 -18.52 0.54 -10.13
CA ASN A 365 -18.79 1.97 -10.33
C ASN A 365 -20.08 2.47 -9.64
N ASP A 366 -20.40 1.93 -8.47
CA ASP A 366 -21.58 2.33 -7.70
C ASP A 366 -21.20 3.14 -6.44
N GLY A 367 -22.19 3.50 -5.63
CA GLY A 367 -21.99 4.29 -4.42
C GLY A 367 -21.09 3.64 -3.38
N ASN A 368 -21.03 2.30 -3.34
CA ASN A 368 -20.26 1.52 -2.38
C ASN A 368 -18.94 1.00 -2.99
N CYS A 369 -18.94 0.60 -4.26
CA CYS A 369 -17.83 -0.02 -4.96
C CYS A 369 -17.29 0.92 -6.06
N LYS A 370 -16.22 1.64 -5.76
CA LYS A 370 -15.54 2.55 -6.71
C LYS A 370 -14.41 1.79 -7.40
N VAL A 371 -14.77 0.99 -8.38
CA VAL A 371 -13.86 0.17 -9.20
C VAL A 371 -14.49 -0.04 -10.57
N SER A 372 -13.70 0.09 -11.63
CA SER A 372 -14.07 -0.20 -13.01
C SER A 372 -13.34 -1.45 -13.53
N GLN A 373 -13.79 -1.99 -14.65
CA GLN A 373 -13.12 -3.14 -15.30
C GLN A 373 -11.68 -2.80 -15.69
N SER A 374 -11.40 -1.53 -16.04
CA SER A 374 -10.04 -1.07 -16.36
C SER A 374 -9.08 -1.00 -15.15
N ASP A 375 -9.61 -1.06 -13.92
CA ASP A 375 -8.80 -1.12 -12.70
C ASP A 375 -8.31 -2.54 -12.38
N VAL A 376 -8.78 -3.56 -13.14
CA VAL A 376 -8.51 -4.98 -12.89
C VAL A 376 -7.83 -5.60 -14.10
N THR A 377 -6.70 -6.26 -13.85
CA THR A 377 -5.96 -7.04 -14.85
C THR A 377 -6.04 -8.52 -14.48
N TYR A 378 -6.54 -9.36 -15.38
CA TYR A 378 -6.58 -10.81 -15.21
C TYR A 378 -5.39 -11.45 -15.96
N ARG A 379 -4.71 -12.40 -15.30
CA ARG A 379 -3.54 -13.13 -15.85
C ARG A 379 -3.67 -14.62 -15.63
#